data_377b29d05ce857f376e3cd4993b8987f
#
_entry.id   377b29d05ce857f376e3cd4993b8987f
#
_cell.length_a   1.000
_cell.length_b   1.000
_cell.length_c   1.000
_cell.angle_alpha   90.00
_cell.angle_beta   90.00
_cell.angle_gamma   90.00
#
_symmetry.space_group_name_H-M   'P 1'
#
loop_
_entity.id
_entity.type
_entity.pdbx_description
1 polymer ?
#
loop_
_entity_poly.entity_id
_entity_poly.type
_entity_poly.pdbx_seq_one_letter_code
_entity_poly.pdbx_strand_id
1 'polypeptide(L)'
;RMTMTRSEVFRATGPTVGSKTRIKVGMKKDGTITAGEAEIWYQAGAFKGSPIGRAGDTFFSPYTVANCKAAAYDVCVNRPKVAAYRAPGATMACYPMESGVNELAKELGLDPVEVRLKNAVKEGDESLMGTKHGRIGLVEVLEAVKEHPHYKAPLGDNEGRGFAVGYWLHGGGLSSAAVNLMDDGTLG
;
A
#
# COMPACT_ATOMS: atom_id res chain seq x y z
N ARG A 1 -12.06 11.75 33.50
CA ARG A 1 -11.21 10.81 32.75
C ARG A 1 -11.92 9.47 32.66
N MET A 2 -11.81 8.80 31.53
CA MET A 2 -12.37 7.46 31.32
C MET A 2 -11.25 6.58 30.75
N THR A 3 -11.12 5.38 31.28
CA THR A 3 -10.15 4.41 30.81
C THR A 3 -10.91 3.22 30.23
N MET A 4 -10.54 2.81 29.03
CA MET A 4 -11.13 1.66 28.35
C MET A 4 -10.23 0.44 28.48
N THR A 5 -10.85 -0.73 28.62
CA THR A 5 -10.14 -2.00 28.48
C THR A 5 -9.73 -2.24 27.02
N ARG A 6 -8.80 -3.14 26.77
CA ARG A 6 -8.40 -3.50 25.42
C ARG A 6 -9.58 -4.00 24.57
N SER A 7 -10.46 -4.79 25.15
CA SER A 7 -11.67 -5.30 24.48
C SER A 7 -12.61 -4.15 24.06
N GLU A 8 -12.81 -3.16 24.93
CA GLU A 8 -13.63 -1.99 24.63
C GLU A 8 -13.01 -1.13 23.53
N VAL A 9 -11.68 -0.94 23.57
CA VAL A 9 -10.95 -0.23 22.49
C VAL A 9 -11.20 -0.89 21.13
N PHE A 10 -11.09 -2.21 21.04
CA PHE A 10 -11.35 -2.91 19.77
C PHE A 10 -12.80 -2.85 19.29
N ARG A 11 -13.75 -2.68 20.19
CA ARG A 11 -15.18 -2.64 19.84
C ARG A 11 -15.72 -1.25 19.55
N ALA A 12 -15.15 -0.21 20.16
CA ALA A 12 -15.76 1.10 20.20
C ALA A 12 -14.90 2.23 19.60
N THR A 13 -13.60 2.04 19.41
CA THR A 13 -12.73 3.13 19.00
C THR A 13 -12.00 2.84 17.70
N GLY A 14 -12.53 3.33 16.59
CA GLY A 14 -11.83 3.42 15.33
C GLY A 14 -11.20 2.11 14.84
N PRO A 15 -11.97 1.02 14.65
CA PRO A 15 -11.43 -0.21 14.11
C PRO A 15 -10.88 0.00 12.70
N THR A 16 -10.02 -0.92 12.26
CA THR A 16 -9.58 -0.94 10.87
C THR A 16 -10.75 -1.14 9.92
N VAL A 17 -10.60 -0.63 8.71
CA VAL A 17 -11.62 -0.74 7.68
C VAL A 17 -11.75 -2.19 7.18
N GLY A 18 -12.98 -2.69 7.10
CA GLY A 18 -13.28 -3.87 6.29
C GLY A 18 -13.28 -3.50 4.81
N SER A 19 -12.72 -4.35 3.97
CA SER A 19 -12.58 -4.05 2.55
C SER A 19 -13.06 -5.20 1.67
N LYS A 20 -13.56 -4.84 0.47
CA LYS A 20 -13.77 -5.73 -0.65
C LYS A 20 -13.12 -5.09 -1.87
N THR A 21 -12.32 -5.86 -2.59
CA THR A 21 -11.65 -5.36 -3.80
C THR A 21 -11.82 -6.37 -4.92
N ARG A 22 -12.16 -5.87 -6.10
CA ARG A 22 -12.13 -6.60 -7.36
C ARG A 22 -11.04 -5.99 -8.21
N ILE A 23 -10.15 -6.82 -8.74
CA ILE A 23 -9.08 -6.37 -9.63
C ILE A 23 -9.11 -7.11 -10.95
N LYS A 24 -8.61 -6.43 -11.99
CA LYS A 24 -8.22 -7.04 -13.26
C LYS A 24 -6.85 -6.49 -13.62
N VAL A 25 -5.94 -7.37 -13.96
CA VAL A 25 -4.59 -6.99 -14.38
C VAL A 25 -4.30 -7.66 -15.72
N GLY A 26 -3.91 -6.86 -16.70
CA GLY A 26 -3.42 -7.34 -17.99
C GLY A 26 -1.91 -7.37 -18.01
N MET A 27 -1.33 -8.52 -18.34
CA MET A 27 0.12 -8.71 -18.43
C MET A 27 0.47 -9.45 -19.72
N LYS A 28 1.52 -9.00 -20.40
CA LYS A 28 2.08 -9.73 -21.56
C LYS A 28 2.86 -10.94 -21.07
N LYS A 29 3.11 -11.90 -21.99
CA LYS A 29 3.93 -13.09 -21.71
C LYS A 29 5.34 -12.76 -21.21
N ASP A 30 5.85 -11.61 -21.54
CA ASP A 30 7.17 -11.13 -21.09
C ASP A 30 7.16 -10.44 -19.74
N GLY A 31 6.03 -10.43 -19.03
CA GLY A 31 5.85 -9.81 -17.71
C GLY A 31 5.50 -8.32 -17.73
N THR A 32 5.32 -7.68 -18.88
CA THR A 32 4.94 -6.27 -18.96
C THR A 32 3.48 -6.07 -18.58
N ILE A 33 3.18 -5.29 -17.55
CA ILE A 33 1.82 -4.92 -17.15
C ILE A 33 1.29 -3.87 -18.14
N THR A 34 0.17 -4.16 -18.78
CA THR A 34 -0.40 -3.31 -19.84
C THR A 34 -1.61 -2.53 -19.41
N ALA A 35 -2.38 -3.10 -18.48
CA ALA A 35 -3.59 -2.48 -17.97
C ALA A 35 -3.90 -2.95 -16.56
N GLY A 36 -4.59 -2.09 -15.81
CA GLY A 36 -5.10 -2.40 -14.48
C GLY A 36 -6.46 -1.76 -14.22
N GLU A 37 -7.39 -2.53 -13.66
CA GLU A 37 -8.66 -2.03 -13.19
C GLU A 37 -8.89 -2.50 -11.75
N ALA A 38 -9.34 -1.57 -10.88
CA ALA A 38 -9.72 -1.87 -9.52
C ALA A 38 -11.08 -1.27 -9.17
N GLU A 39 -11.91 -2.06 -8.50
CA GLU A 39 -13.10 -1.60 -7.79
C GLU A 39 -12.89 -1.90 -6.31
N ILE A 40 -12.94 -0.86 -5.48
CA ILE A 40 -12.56 -0.92 -4.06
C ILE A 40 -13.73 -0.43 -3.22
N TRP A 41 -14.22 -1.24 -2.30
CA TRP A 41 -15.25 -0.88 -1.32
C TRP A 41 -14.66 -0.94 0.07
N TYR A 42 -14.74 0.19 0.79
CA TYR A 42 -14.32 0.27 2.18
C TYR A 42 -15.50 0.53 3.08
N GLN A 43 -15.59 -0.24 4.15
CA GLN A 43 -16.56 -0.04 5.21
C GLN A 43 -16.15 1.17 6.05
N ALA A 44 -16.95 2.24 6.02
CA ALA A 44 -16.70 3.45 6.78
C ALA A 44 -17.15 3.37 8.26
N GLY A 45 -18.06 2.47 8.58
CA GLY A 45 -18.84 2.48 9.79
C GLY A 45 -20.05 3.40 9.68
N ALA A 46 -20.57 3.88 10.79
CA ALA A 46 -21.81 4.68 10.85
C ALA A 46 -21.73 6.04 10.13
N PHE A 47 -20.51 6.53 9.90
CA PHE A 47 -20.26 7.81 9.24
C PHE A 47 -19.24 7.64 8.13
N LYS A 48 -19.41 8.38 7.03
CA LYS A 48 -18.47 8.40 5.90
C LYS A 48 -17.08 8.91 6.32
N GLY A 49 -16.10 8.68 5.49
CA GLY A 49 -14.72 9.12 5.70
C GLY A 49 -13.80 7.98 6.13
N SER A 50 -13.93 6.80 5.49
CA SER A 50 -12.88 5.79 5.53
C SER A 50 -11.63 6.28 4.76
N PRO A 51 -10.47 5.63 4.91
CA PRO A 51 -9.28 6.00 4.15
C PRO A 51 -9.33 5.55 2.68
N ILE A 52 -10.51 5.54 2.06
CA ILE A 52 -10.75 5.03 0.71
C ILE A 52 -10.01 5.83 -0.38
N GLY A 53 -9.92 7.15 -0.23
CA GLY A 53 -9.17 7.99 -1.16
C GLY A 53 -7.71 7.55 -1.28
N ARG A 54 -7.08 7.28 -0.14
CA ARG A 54 -5.69 6.79 -0.12
C ARG A 54 -5.52 5.40 -0.72
N ALA A 55 -6.55 4.55 -0.64
CA ALA A 55 -6.54 3.26 -1.34
C ALA A 55 -6.48 3.46 -2.86
N GLY A 56 -7.29 4.35 -3.40
CA GLY A 56 -7.26 4.71 -4.82
C GLY A 56 -5.89 5.27 -5.25
N ASP A 57 -5.33 6.19 -4.46
CA ASP A 57 -4.04 6.83 -4.73
C ASP A 57 -2.87 5.83 -4.73
N THR A 58 -2.93 4.78 -3.91
CA THR A 58 -1.83 3.82 -3.73
C THR A 58 -1.96 2.57 -4.60
N PHE A 59 -3.13 2.34 -5.17
CA PHE A 59 -3.36 1.20 -6.06
C PHE A 59 -2.53 1.37 -7.35
N PHE A 60 -1.81 0.36 -7.77
CA PHE A 60 -0.85 0.38 -8.89
C PHE A 60 0.32 1.37 -8.78
N SER A 61 0.42 2.18 -7.75
CA SER A 61 1.48 3.19 -7.62
C SER A 61 2.92 2.66 -7.63
N PRO A 62 3.22 1.39 -7.27
CA PRO A 62 4.56 0.84 -7.48
C PRO A 62 4.92 0.59 -8.94
N TYR A 63 3.95 0.66 -9.86
CA TYR A 63 4.13 0.22 -11.24
C TYR A 63 3.79 1.30 -12.26
N THR A 64 4.57 1.34 -13.33
CA THR A 64 4.23 2.09 -14.54
C THR A 64 3.24 1.27 -15.36
N VAL A 65 1.96 1.67 -15.35
CA VAL A 65 0.87 0.98 -16.06
C VAL A 65 0.25 1.93 -17.05
N ALA A 66 0.30 1.59 -18.35
CA ALA A 66 -0.14 2.47 -19.42
C ALA A 66 -1.64 2.82 -19.35
N ASN A 67 -2.48 1.88 -18.91
CA ASN A 67 -3.92 2.08 -18.79
C ASN A 67 -4.39 1.61 -17.42
N CYS A 68 -4.81 2.55 -16.58
CA CYS A 68 -5.18 2.23 -15.22
C CYS A 68 -6.47 2.95 -14.81
N LYS A 69 -7.34 2.22 -14.10
CA LYS A 69 -8.57 2.75 -13.55
C LYS A 69 -8.80 2.22 -12.14
N ALA A 70 -9.06 3.11 -11.20
CA ALA A 70 -9.51 2.75 -9.86
C ALA A 70 -10.83 3.44 -9.54
N ALA A 71 -11.86 2.65 -9.19
CA ALA A 71 -13.12 3.14 -8.66
C ALA A 71 -13.19 2.78 -7.17
N ALA A 72 -13.39 3.77 -6.32
CA ALA A 72 -13.28 3.62 -4.88
C ALA A 72 -14.59 4.10 -4.20
N TYR A 73 -15.17 3.27 -3.33
CA TYR A 73 -16.47 3.49 -2.70
C TYR A 73 -16.36 3.46 -1.18
N ASP A 74 -16.85 4.50 -0.54
CA ASP A 74 -16.96 4.62 0.92
C ASP A 74 -18.35 4.15 1.37
N VAL A 75 -18.44 3.03 2.06
CA VAL A 75 -19.69 2.35 2.37
C VAL A 75 -20.04 2.53 3.84
N CYS A 76 -21.12 3.29 4.12
CA CYS A 76 -21.66 3.41 5.47
C CYS A 76 -22.39 2.14 5.88
N VAL A 77 -22.15 1.68 7.10
CA VAL A 77 -22.75 0.48 7.68
C VAL A 77 -22.98 0.66 9.19
N ASN A 78 -23.88 -0.13 9.79
CA ASN A 78 -24.17 -0.10 11.22
C ASN A 78 -23.04 -0.74 12.06
N ARG A 79 -21.88 -0.09 12.07
CA ARG A 79 -20.69 -0.47 12.84
C ARG A 79 -19.99 0.78 13.37
N PRO A 80 -19.09 0.66 14.35
CA PRO A 80 -18.27 1.79 14.79
C PRO A 80 -17.56 2.44 13.63
N LYS A 81 -17.43 3.78 13.68
CA LYS A 81 -16.66 4.56 12.70
C LYS A 81 -15.23 4.04 12.64
N VAL A 82 -14.78 3.69 11.45
CA VAL A 82 -13.39 3.29 11.24
C VAL A 82 -12.44 4.48 11.42
N ALA A 83 -11.23 4.20 11.85
CA ALA A 83 -10.18 5.21 11.95
C ALA A 83 -8.91 4.78 11.22
N ALA A 84 -8.06 5.75 10.96
CA ALA A 84 -6.79 5.54 10.33
C ALA A 84 -5.80 4.84 11.28
N TYR A 85 -5.06 3.91 10.76
CA TYR A 85 -3.82 3.42 11.35
C TYR A 85 -2.70 3.56 10.31
N ARG A 86 -1.47 3.22 10.68
CA ARG A 86 -0.27 3.45 9.84
C ARG A 86 -0.48 3.03 8.38
N ALA A 87 -0.21 3.94 7.44
CA ALA A 87 -0.52 3.85 6.00
C ALA A 87 -2.03 3.64 5.72
N PRO A 88 -2.91 4.58 6.14
CA PRO A 88 -4.36 4.41 6.08
C PRO A 88 -4.86 4.09 4.66
N GLY A 89 -5.48 2.92 4.50
CA GLY A 89 -6.05 2.47 3.23
C GLY A 89 -5.08 1.76 2.28
N ALA A 90 -3.78 2.05 2.35
CA ALA A 90 -2.79 1.48 1.42
C ALA A 90 -2.60 -0.02 1.61
N THR A 91 -2.58 -0.51 2.84
CA THR A 91 -2.35 -1.94 3.13
C THR A 91 -3.41 -2.84 2.50
N MET A 92 -4.68 -2.43 2.56
CA MET A 92 -5.79 -3.16 1.95
C MET A 92 -5.84 -3.01 0.42
N ALA A 93 -5.27 -1.94 -0.14
CA ALA A 93 -5.15 -1.75 -1.58
C ALA A 93 -3.98 -2.55 -2.17
N CYS A 94 -2.84 -2.56 -1.48
CA CYS A 94 -1.65 -3.27 -1.95
C CYS A 94 -1.85 -4.79 -1.96
N TYR A 95 -2.52 -5.36 -0.96
CA TYR A 95 -2.71 -6.81 -0.87
C TYR A 95 -3.33 -7.44 -2.12
N PRO A 96 -4.52 -7.02 -2.60
CA PRO A 96 -5.12 -7.63 -3.79
C PRO A 96 -4.30 -7.36 -5.07
N MET A 97 -3.71 -6.18 -5.21
CA MET A 97 -2.87 -5.85 -6.34
C MET A 97 -1.65 -6.77 -6.43
N GLU A 98 -0.91 -6.89 -5.34
CA GLU A 98 0.28 -7.72 -5.27
C GLU A 98 -0.02 -9.20 -5.42
N SER A 99 -1.17 -9.65 -4.90
CA SER A 99 -1.67 -11.01 -5.12
C SER A 99 -1.92 -11.28 -6.60
N GLY A 100 -2.60 -10.36 -7.30
CA GLY A 100 -2.85 -10.50 -8.73
C GLY A 100 -1.56 -10.50 -9.58
N VAL A 101 -0.59 -9.67 -9.23
CA VAL A 101 0.73 -9.69 -9.90
C VAL A 101 1.45 -11.00 -9.65
N ASN A 102 1.41 -11.54 -8.42
CA ASN A 102 2.03 -12.82 -8.09
C ASN A 102 1.34 -14.01 -8.80
N GLU A 103 0.01 -14.00 -8.88
CA GLU A 103 -0.74 -15.03 -9.61
C GLU A 103 -0.35 -15.05 -11.08
N LEU A 104 -0.32 -13.89 -11.74
CA LEU A 104 0.09 -13.78 -13.15
C LEU A 104 1.56 -14.16 -13.35
N ALA A 105 2.47 -13.73 -12.48
CA ALA A 105 3.87 -14.11 -12.55
C ALA A 105 4.03 -15.65 -12.47
N LYS A 106 3.33 -16.28 -11.53
CA LYS A 106 3.31 -17.74 -11.37
C LYS A 106 2.75 -18.45 -12.59
N GLU A 107 1.63 -17.98 -13.13
CA GLU A 107 0.99 -18.59 -14.31
C GLU A 107 1.86 -18.48 -15.56
N LEU A 108 2.62 -17.39 -15.69
CA LEU A 108 3.55 -17.19 -16.79
C LEU A 108 4.93 -17.82 -16.56
N GLY A 109 5.19 -18.41 -15.38
CA GLY A 109 6.48 -18.99 -15.02
C GLY A 109 7.59 -17.93 -14.86
N LEU A 110 7.22 -16.71 -14.48
CA LEU A 110 8.15 -15.59 -14.31
C LEU A 110 8.53 -15.40 -12.84
N ASP A 111 9.76 -14.95 -12.62
CA ASP A 111 10.21 -14.56 -11.29
C ASP A 111 9.45 -13.30 -10.80
N PRO A 112 8.88 -13.31 -9.57
CA PRO A 112 8.07 -12.20 -9.07
C PRO A 112 8.86 -10.91 -8.85
N VAL A 113 10.17 -10.96 -8.60
CA VAL A 113 11.02 -9.77 -8.48
C VAL A 113 11.33 -9.22 -9.85
N GLU A 114 11.61 -10.08 -10.85
CA GLU A 114 11.85 -9.65 -12.24
C GLU A 114 10.64 -8.95 -12.85
N VAL A 115 9.42 -9.48 -12.61
CA VAL A 115 8.19 -8.82 -13.05
C VAL A 115 8.08 -7.42 -12.45
N ARG A 116 8.45 -7.26 -11.17
CA ARG A 116 8.42 -5.97 -10.50
C ARG A 116 9.50 -5.02 -11.00
N LEU A 117 10.72 -5.48 -11.17
CA LEU A 117 11.82 -4.69 -11.76
C LEU A 117 11.45 -4.15 -13.14
N LYS A 118 10.82 -4.98 -13.96
CA LYS A 118 10.40 -4.61 -15.31
C LYS A 118 9.35 -3.49 -15.33
N ASN A 119 8.46 -3.48 -14.35
CA ASN A 119 7.34 -2.55 -14.27
C ASN A 119 7.51 -1.47 -13.20
N ALA A 120 8.63 -1.45 -12.49
CA ALA A 120 8.86 -0.51 -11.40
C ALA A 120 8.75 0.93 -11.86
N VAL A 121 7.97 1.72 -11.13
CA VAL A 121 7.90 3.16 -11.30
C VAL A 121 9.27 3.80 -11.03
N LYS A 122 9.59 4.86 -11.79
CA LYS A 122 10.85 5.59 -11.71
C LYS A 122 10.61 7.06 -11.44
N GLU A 123 11.65 7.77 -11.08
CA GLU A 123 11.63 9.23 -10.98
C GLU A 123 11.15 9.85 -12.29
N GLY A 124 10.19 10.77 -12.18
CA GLY A 124 9.56 11.45 -13.30
C GLY A 124 8.35 10.76 -13.91
N ASP A 125 8.10 9.48 -13.59
CA ASP A 125 6.86 8.80 -13.98
C ASP A 125 5.64 9.42 -13.29
N GLU A 126 4.49 9.35 -13.95
CA GLU A 126 3.24 9.86 -13.37
C GLU A 126 2.52 8.81 -12.53
N SER A 127 2.06 9.23 -11.35
CA SER A 127 1.12 8.46 -10.53
C SER A 127 -0.29 8.47 -11.16
N LEU A 128 -1.18 7.59 -10.69
CA LEU A 128 -2.61 7.62 -11.06
C LEU A 128 -3.29 8.98 -10.83
N MET A 129 -2.76 9.79 -9.94
CA MET A 129 -3.28 11.13 -9.61
C MET A 129 -2.65 12.23 -10.47
N GLY A 130 -1.85 11.89 -11.47
CA GLY A 130 -1.18 12.85 -12.34
C GLY A 130 -0.02 13.61 -11.71
N THR A 131 0.42 13.21 -10.51
CA THR A 131 1.61 13.78 -9.88
C THR A 131 2.84 13.01 -10.29
N LYS A 132 3.92 13.71 -10.59
CA LYS A 132 5.20 13.07 -10.91
C LYS A 132 5.88 12.56 -9.66
N HIS A 133 6.40 11.35 -9.74
CA HIS A 133 7.23 10.81 -8.69
C HIS A 133 8.57 11.56 -8.61
N GLY A 134 8.95 11.95 -7.40
CA GLY A 134 10.30 12.39 -7.11
C GLY A 134 11.28 11.20 -7.07
N ARG A 135 12.41 11.39 -6.40
CA ARG A 135 13.40 10.31 -6.24
C ARG A 135 12.79 9.10 -5.55
N ILE A 136 12.83 7.95 -6.21
CA ILE A 136 12.30 6.67 -5.74
C ILE A 136 13.42 5.62 -5.76
N GLY A 137 13.63 4.92 -4.64
CA GLY A 137 14.60 3.83 -4.52
C GLY A 137 14.00 2.43 -4.76
N LEU A 138 12.89 2.31 -5.49
CA LEU A 138 12.22 1.01 -5.66
C LEU A 138 13.08 0.02 -6.44
N VAL A 139 13.71 0.46 -7.52
CA VAL A 139 14.57 -0.39 -8.37
C VAL A 139 15.74 -0.91 -7.55
N GLU A 140 16.44 -0.02 -6.84
CA GLU A 140 17.59 -0.38 -6.00
C GLU A 140 17.21 -1.37 -4.88
N VAL A 141 16.02 -1.21 -4.29
CA VAL A 141 15.49 -2.15 -3.28
C VAL A 141 15.20 -3.51 -3.90
N LEU A 142 14.58 -3.55 -5.08
CA LEU A 142 14.28 -4.80 -5.78
C LEU A 142 15.55 -5.53 -6.21
N GLU A 143 16.56 -4.82 -6.70
CA GLU A 143 17.87 -5.39 -7.04
C GLU A 143 18.58 -5.95 -5.80
N ALA A 144 18.55 -5.23 -4.68
CA ALA A 144 19.11 -5.71 -3.42
C ALA A 144 18.41 -6.98 -2.92
N VAL A 145 17.08 -7.06 -3.05
CA VAL A 145 16.32 -8.29 -2.71
C VAL A 145 16.74 -9.45 -3.61
N LYS A 146 16.83 -9.23 -4.92
CA LYS A 146 17.24 -10.24 -5.90
C LYS A 146 18.62 -10.83 -5.56
N GLU A 147 19.53 -10.00 -5.11
CA GLU A 147 20.90 -10.41 -4.73
C GLU A 147 20.99 -11.01 -3.32
N HIS A 148 19.96 -10.84 -2.50
CA HIS A 148 20.00 -11.29 -1.11
C HIS A 148 20.07 -12.83 -0.99
N PRO A 149 20.95 -13.39 -0.14
CA PRO A 149 21.09 -14.84 0.02
C PRO A 149 19.77 -15.57 0.37
N HIS A 150 18.93 -14.95 1.21
CA HIS A 150 17.63 -15.54 1.55
C HIS A 150 16.71 -15.70 0.33
N TYR A 151 16.73 -14.75 -0.62
CA TYR A 151 15.93 -14.86 -1.84
C TYR A 151 16.43 -16.01 -2.75
N LYS A 152 17.74 -16.22 -2.78
CA LYS A 152 18.39 -17.26 -3.60
C LYS A 152 18.42 -18.65 -2.94
N ALA A 153 18.20 -18.74 -1.63
CA ALA A 153 18.27 -20.00 -0.90
C ALA A 153 17.20 -20.99 -1.41
N PRO A 154 17.54 -22.29 -1.53
CA PRO A 154 16.53 -23.32 -1.83
C PRO A 154 15.47 -23.36 -0.72
N LEU A 155 14.26 -23.78 -1.10
CA LEU A 155 13.19 -24.04 -0.14
C LEU A 155 13.22 -25.51 0.25
N GLY A 156 12.98 -25.80 1.53
CA GLY A 156 12.76 -27.14 2.06
C GLY A 156 11.32 -27.60 1.85
N ASP A 157 11.04 -28.82 2.29
CA ASP A 157 9.68 -29.37 2.28
C ASP A 157 8.75 -28.52 3.17
N ASN A 158 7.55 -28.20 2.65
CA ASN A 158 6.56 -27.37 3.32
C ASN A 158 6.98 -25.91 3.60
N GLU A 159 8.02 -25.44 2.94
CA GLU A 159 8.42 -24.04 2.96
C GLU A 159 7.87 -23.27 1.76
N GLY A 160 7.61 -21.97 1.96
CA GLY A 160 7.14 -21.07 0.93
C GLY A 160 7.85 -19.72 1.02
N ARG A 161 8.10 -19.11 -0.12
CA ARG A 161 8.61 -17.75 -0.20
C ARG A 161 7.60 -16.87 -0.94
N GLY A 162 7.19 -15.78 -0.28
CA GLY A 162 6.36 -14.75 -0.89
C GLY A 162 7.15 -13.47 -1.09
N PHE A 163 6.80 -12.73 -2.12
CA PHE A 163 7.32 -11.40 -2.36
C PHE A 163 6.19 -10.44 -2.70
N ALA A 164 6.25 -9.23 -2.15
CA ALA A 164 5.34 -8.15 -2.43
C ALA A 164 6.03 -6.81 -2.21
N VAL A 165 5.58 -5.76 -2.89
CA VAL A 165 6.01 -4.38 -2.64
C VAL A 165 4.83 -3.59 -2.08
N GLY A 166 5.13 -2.52 -1.35
CA GLY A 166 4.13 -1.58 -0.86
C GLY A 166 4.47 -0.18 -1.28
N TYR A 167 3.45 0.63 -1.44
CA TYR A 167 3.60 2.05 -1.68
C TYR A 167 2.89 2.85 -0.60
N TRP A 168 3.56 3.88 -0.12
CA TRP A 168 2.94 4.93 0.66
C TRP A 168 3.47 6.27 0.17
N LEU A 169 2.57 7.21 -0.03
CA LEU A 169 2.96 8.55 -0.48
C LEU A 169 3.96 9.18 0.48
N HIS A 170 4.96 9.80 -0.09
CA HIS A 170 5.94 10.60 0.63
C HIS A 170 5.41 12.03 0.72
N GLY A 171 4.86 12.38 1.86
CA GLY A 171 4.37 13.73 2.15
C GLY A 171 5.29 14.43 3.13
N GLY A 172 5.74 15.60 2.76
CA GLY A 172 6.39 16.53 3.67
C GLY A 172 5.41 17.61 4.15
N GLY A 173 5.74 18.28 5.24
CA GLY A 173 5.01 19.42 5.76
C GLY A 173 5.96 20.38 6.50
N LEU A 174 5.53 21.61 6.62
CA LEU A 174 6.24 22.58 7.45
C LEU A 174 6.08 22.17 8.92
N SER A 175 7.18 22.15 9.64
CA SER A 175 7.19 21.89 11.08
C SER A 175 7.95 23.00 11.77
N SER A 176 7.49 23.38 12.95
CA SER A 176 8.19 24.31 13.82
C SER A 176 8.28 23.76 15.23
N ALA A 177 9.33 24.11 15.94
CA ALA A 177 9.49 23.84 17.36
C ALA A 177 9.85 25.14 18.06
N ALA A 178 9.22 25.39 19.21
CA ALA A 178 9.61 26.41 20.13
C ALA A 178 10.15 25.76 21.40
N VAL A 179 11.30 26.21 21.85
CA VAL A 179 11.96 25.68 23.06
C VAL A 179 12.26 26.87 23.97
N ASN A 180 11.78 26.78 25.18
CA ASN A 180 12.06 27.79 26.22
C ASN A 180 13.09 27.19 27.18
N LEU A 181 14.19 27.93 27.39
CA LEU A 181 15.13 27.63 28.45
C LEU A 181 14.67 28.37 29.70
N MET A 182 14.39 27.64 30.78
CA MET A 182 14.00 28.20 32.07
C MET A 182 15.24 28.62 32.87
N ASP A 183 15.06 29.48 33.86
CA ASP A 183 16.15 30.00 34.70
C ASP A 183 16.87 28.91 35.51
N ASP A 184 16.22 27.79 35.74
CA ASP A 184 16.79 26.60 36.38
C ASP A 184 17.53 25.64 35.42
N GLY A 185 17.64 26.00 34.13
CA GLY A 185 18.31 25.23 33.11
C GLY A 185 17.45 24.10 32.50
N THR A 186 16.18 23.99 32.87
CA THR A 186 15.24 23.06 32.24
C THR A 186 14.70 23.60 30.91
N LEU A 187 14.26 22.70 30.04
CA LEU A 187 13.63 23.03 28.75
C LEU A 187 12.11 22.80 28.85
N GLY A 188 11.33 23.76 28.36
CA GLY A 188 9.88 23.69 28.27
C GLY A 188 9.36 24.02 26.88
#